data_435832a87f0653b199dc9c197878ee4a
#
_entry.id   435832a87f0653b199dc9c197878ee4a
#
_cell.length_a   1.000
_cell.length_b   1.000
_cell.length_c   1.000
_cell.angle_alpha   90.00
_cell.angle_beta   90.00
_cell.angle_gamma   90.00
#
_symmetry.space_group_name_H-M   'P 1'
#
loop_
_entity.id
_entity.type
_entity.pdbx_description
1 polymer ?
#
loop_
_entity_poly.entity_id
_entity_poly.type
_entity_poly.pdbx_seq_one_letter_code
_entity_poly.pdbx_strand_id
1 'polypeptide(L)'
;MIDEYQDSNLVQETLIQSISRERLGQPNVFMVGDVKQSIYRFRLARPELFMEKYDTYSREESSHQMIELQQNFRSRASVLTCINDIFYQIMTKNLGGIRYTEETALYPGAAFEETEKKAGIPVQFLVADTGTEAFKQLDEEAADYTARELEAKM
;
A
#
# COMPACT_ATOMS: atom_id res chain seq x y z
N MET A 1 20.37 2.59 5.57
CA MET A 1 18.98 2.05 5.59
C MET A 1 18.09 3.00 4.82
N ILE A 2 17.19 2.47 4.02
CA ILE A 2 16.21 3.20 3.22
C ILE A 2 14.84 2.63 3.58
N ASP A 3 13.92 3.50 3.95
CA ASP A 3 12.54 3.15 4.27
C ASP A 3 11.62 3.55 3.12
N GLU A 4 10.43 2.93 3.04
CA GLU A 4 9.44 3.16 1.97
C GLU A 4 10.06 3.05 0.56
N TYR A 5 10.91 2.06 0.36
CA TYR A 5 11.69 1.95 -0.88
C TYR A 5 10.83 1.80 -2.14
N GLN A 6 9.59 1.31 -2.04
CA GLN A 6 8.62 1.23 -3.14
C GLN A 6 8.27 2.61 -3.73
N ASP A 7 8.53 3.70 -2.99
CA ASP A 7 8.26 5.08 -3.42
C ASP A 7 9.50 5.77 -3.99
N SER A 8 10.61 5.05 -4.11
CA SER A 8 11.86 5.55 -4.69
C SER A 8 11.74 5.83 -6.18
N ASN A 9 12.47 6.82 -6.65
CA ASN A 9 12.60 7.14 -8.07
C ASN A 9 14.01 6.84 -8.60
N LEU A 10 14.20 6.96 -9.93
CA LEU A 10 15.48 6.64 -10.57
C LEU A 10 16.65 7.51 -10.09
N VAL A 11 16.40 8.76 -9.69
CA VAL A 11 17.47 9.65 -9.17
C VAL A 11 17.94 9.15 -7.81
N GLN A 12 16.98 8.82 -6.93
CA GLN A 12 17.30 8.25 -5.62
C GLN A 12 18.02 6.92 -5.75
N GLU A 13 17.56 6.03 -6.64
CA GLU A 13 18.24 4.76 -6.93
C GLU A 13 19.68 4.99 -7.41
N THR A 14 19.91 5.92 -8.33
CA THR A 14 21.25 6.26 -8.81
C THR A 14 22.15 6.76 -7.69
N LEU A 15 21.63 7.59 -6.79
CA LEU A 15 22.37 8.06 -5.62
C LEU A 15 22.73 6.90 -4.68
N ILE A 16 21.76 6.04 -4.36
CA ILE A 16 21.97 4.86 -3.52
C ILE A 16 23.08 3.97 -4.11
N GLN A 17 22.98 3.64 -5.38
CA GLN A 17 23.99 2.84 -6.07
C GLN A 17 25.37 3.50 -6.06
N SER A 18 25.44 4.83 -6.16
CA SER A 18 26.69 5.57 -6.17
C SER A 18 27.43 5.55 -4.83
N ILE A 19 26.68 5.51 -3.72
CA ILE A 19 27.24 5.47 -2.36
C ILE A 19 27.35 4.06 -1.79
N SER A 20 26.70 3.07 -2.43
CA SER A 20 26.77 1.68 -2.02
C SER A 20 28.13 1.07 -2.35
N ARG A 21 28.48 0.00 -1.63
CA ARG A 21 29.67 -0.80 -1.91
C ARG A 21 29.36 -2.03 -2.76
N GLU A 22 28.22 -2.09 -3.39
CA GLU A 22 27.77 -3.23 -4.18
C GLU A 22 28.76 -3.53 -5.32
N ARG A 23 29.26 -2.48 -6.02
CA ARG A 23 30.26 -2.60 -7.08
C ARG A 23 31.61 -3.13 -6.60
N LEU A 24 31.86 -3.11 -5.30
CA LEU A 24 33.05 -3.68 -4.66
C LEU A 24 32.82 -5.11 -4.16
N GLY A 25 31.67 -5.70 -4.45
CA GLY A 25 31.27 -7.01 -3.93
C GLY A 25 31.00 -7.03 -2.40
N GLN A 26 30.75 -5.87 -1.81
CA GLN A 26 30.49 -5.69 -0.37
C GLN A 26 29.18 -4.92 -0.18
N PRO A 27 28.02 -5.54 -0.51
CA PRO A 27 26.73 -4.86 -0.39
C PRO A 27 26.49 -4.40 1.05
N ASN A 28 26.08 -3.15 1.20
CA ASN A 28 25.88 -2.50 2.49
C ASN A 28 24.57 -1.70 2.55
N VAL A 29 23.63 -1.99 1.66
CA VAL A 29 22.34 -1.34 1.59
C VAL A 29 21.29 -2.22 2.27
N PHE A 30 20.51 -1.63 3.16
CA PHE A 30 19.34 -2.24 3.76
C PHE A 30 18.11 -1.43 3.38
N MET A 31 17.16 -2.06 2.71
CA MET A 31 15.95 -1.44 2.18
C MET A 31 14.73 -2.08 2.83
N VAL A 32 13.74 -1.24 3.17
CA VAL A 32 12.44 -1.67 3.69
C VAL A 32 11.36 -1.04 2.81
N GLY A 33 10.32 -1.81 2.51
CA GLY A 33 9.21 -1.33 1.73
C GLY A 33 8.10 -2.36 1.60
N ASP A 34 6.98 -1.92 1.10
CA ASP A 34 5.83 -2.75 0.78
C ASP A 34 5.21 -2.28 -0.54
N VAL A 35 5.39 -3.06 -1.60
CA VAL A 35 4.87 -2.71 -2.93
C VAL A 35 3.35 -2.52 -2.95
N LYS A 36 2.62 -3.17 -2.02
CA LYS A 36 1.16 -3.02 -1.87
C LYS A 36 0.75 -1.60 -1.44
N GLN A 37 1.70 -0.85 -0.85
CA GLN A 37 1.50 0.53 -0.40
C GLN A 37 2.03 1.57 -1.40
N SER A 38 2.46 1.16 -2.59
CA SER A 38 2.95 2.08 -3.61
C SER A 38 1.80 2.87 -4.24
N ILE A 39 1.62 4.11 -3.80
CA ILE A 39 0.57 5.02 -4.27
C ILE A 39 1.13 6.32 -4.88
N TYR A 40 2.46 6.50 -4.88
CA TYR A 40 3.10 7.74 -5.30
C TYR A 40 3.64 7.73 -6.73
N ARG A 41 3.09 6.89 -7.61
CA ARG A 41 3.50 6.84 -9.03
C ARG A 41 3.36 8.20 -9.73
N PHE A 42 2.38 9.00 -9.34
CA PHE A 42 2.19 10.37 -9.83
C PHE A 42 3.32 11.35 -9.41
N ARG A 43 4.15 10.98 -8.42
CA ARG A 43 5.36 11.68 -7.99
C ARG A 43 6.64 11.06 -8.56
N LEU A 44 6.54 10.35 -9.67
CA LEU A 44 7.64 9.66 -10.34
C LEU A 44 8.24 8.48 -9.54
N ALA A 45 7.55 7.98 -8.52
CA ALA A 45 7.93 6.74 -7.86
C ALA A 45 7.94 5.58 -8.88
N ARG A 46 8.90 4.68 -8.72
CA ARG A 46 9.14 3.55 -9.61
C ARG A 46 9.11 2.25 -8.79
N PRO A 47 7.91 1.74 -8.46
CA PRO A 47 7.79 0.49 -7.72
C PRO A 47 8.45 -0.69 -8.43
N GLU A 48 8.68 -0.58 -9.73
CA GLU A 48 9.42 -1.56 -10.51
C GLU A 48 10.85 -1.79 -9.96
N LEU A 49 11.50 -0.78 -9.39
CA LEU A 49 12.82 -0.90 -8.75
C LEU A 49 12.78 -1.83 -7.53
N PHE A 50 11.69 -1.75 -6.75
CA PHE A 50 11.47 -2.66 -5.63
C PHE A 50 11.17 -4.08 -6.12
N MET A 51 10.30 -4.19 -7.13
CA MET A 51 9.91 -5.49 -7.69
C MET A 51 11.08 -6.25 -8.32
N GLU A 52 12.00 -5.54 -8.98
CA GLU A 52 13.23 -6.15 -9.53
C GLU A 52 14.03 -6.82 -8.41
N LYS A 53 14.20 -6.16 -7.26
CA LYS A 53 14.89 -6.73 -6.10
C LYS A 53 14.09 -7.88 -5.48
N TYR A 54 12.78 -7.73 -5.37
CA TYR A 54 11.89 -8.78 -4.87
C TYR A 54 11.97 -10.06 -5.70
N ASP A 55 12.06 -9.94 -7.02
CA ASP A 55 12.13 -11.09 -7.94
C ASP A 55 13.55 -11.69 -8.03
N THR A 56 14.61 -10.95 -7.68
CA THR A 56 16.00 -11.38 -7.87
C THR A 56 16.74 -11.74 -6.60
N TYR A 57 16.33 -11.20 -5.44
CA TYR A 57 17.01 -11.46 -4.18
C TYR A 57 16.62 -12.84 -3.62
N SER A 58 17.59 -13.51 -3.00
CA SER A 58 17.40 -14.83 -2.41
C SER A 58 16.64 -14.76 -1.08
N ARG A 59 15.79 -15.75 -0.83
CA ARG A 59 15.19 -15.96 0.51
C ARG A 59 16.17 -16.66 1.47
N GLU A 60 17.19 -17.30 0.94
CA GLU A 60 18.25 -17.91 1.73
C GLU A 60 19.35 -16.89 2.03
N GLU A 61 20.18 -17.20 3.04
CA GLU A 61 21.30 -16.35 3.41
C GLU A 61 22.25 -16.14 2.22
N SER A 62 22.41 -14.90 1.81
CA SER A 62 23.23 -14.51 0.66
C SER A 62 23.62 -13.04 0.76
N SER A 63 24.50 -12.58 -0.14
CA SER A 63 24.89 -11.18 -0.23
C SER A 63 23.72 -10.25 -0.63
N HIS A 64 22.69 -10.80 -1.29
CA HIS A 64 21.46 -10.12 -1.66
C HIS A 64 20.29 -10.95 -1.14
N GLN A 65 19.89 -10.67 0.09
CA GLN A 65 18.86 -11.42 0.79
C GLN A 65 17.56 -10.63 0.88
N MET A 66 16.45 -11.32 0.65
CA MET A 66 15.09 -10.84 0.90
C MET A 66 14.54 -11.44 2.19
N ILE A 67 13.96 -10.61 3.03
CA ILE A 67 13.26 -11.02 4.25
C ILE A 67 11.82 -10.53 4.16
N GLU A 68 10.86 -11.45 4.18
CA GLU A 68 9.43 -11.13 4.16
C GLU A 68 8.90 -11.01 5.59
N LEU A 69 8.28 -9.86 5.88
CA LEU A 69 7.64 -9.58 7.17
C LEU A 69 6.12 -9.61 6.96
N GLN A 70 5.47 -10.66 7.47
CA GLN A 70 4.03 -10.89 7.29
C GLN A 70 3.20 -10.45 8.51
N GLN A 71 3.83 -10.31 9.67
CA GLN A 71 3.13 -9.98 10.91
C GLN A 71 2.85 -8.48 11.03
N ASN A 72 1.59 -8.15 11.27
CA ASN A 72 1.14 -6.78 11.52
C ASN A 72 0.83 -6.59 13.00
N PHE A 73 1.56 -5.68 13.64
CA PHE A 73 1.44 -5.35 15.06
C PHE A 73 0.58 -4.11 15.33
N ARG A 74 0.03 -3.48 14.30
CA ARG A 74 -0.70 -2.21 14.39
C ARG A 74 -2.21 -2.36 14.33
N SER A 75 -2.70 -3.35 13.58
CA SER A 75 -4.11 -3.51 13.27
C SER A 75 -4.72 -4.74 13.92
N ARG A 76 -6.01 -4.66 14.26
CA ARG A 76 -6.78 -5.80 14.79
C ARG A 76 -7.01 -6.86 13.70
N ALA A 77 -7.19 -8.10 14.12
CA ALA A 77 -7.41 -9.24 13.21
C ALA A 77 -8.59 -9.01 12.25
N SER A 78 -9.70 -8.45 12.73
CA SER A 78 -10.88 -8.17 11.88
C SER A 78 -10.59 -7.23 10.72
N VAL A 79 -9.72 -6.23 10.94
CA VAL A 79 -9.28 -5.30 9.89
C VAL A 79 -8.39 -6.02 8.87
N LEU A 80 -7.44 -6.80 9.35
CA LEU A 80 -6.51 -7.54 8.48
C LEU A 80 -7.26 -8.59 7.63
N THR A 81 -8.20 -9.31 8.24
CA THR A 81 -9.05 -10.29 7.52
C THR A 81 -9.81 -9.60 6.38
N CYS A 82 -10.47 -8.47 6.65
CA CYS A 82 -11.20 -7.75 5.62
C CYS A 82 -10.28 -7.26 4.48
N ILE A 83 -9.10 -6.72 4.81
CA ILE A 83 -8.12 -6.29 3.81
C ILE A 83 -7.64 -7.48 2.98
N ASN A 84 -7.31 -8.59 3.62
CA ASN A 84 -6.89 -9.80 2.93
C ASN A 84 -7.98 -10.31 1.97
N ASP A 85 -9.24 -10.37 2.43
CA ASP A 85 -10.37 -10.83 1.61
C ASP A 85 -10.56 -9.98 0.35
N ILE A 86 -10.41 -8.67 0.47
CA ILE A 86 -10.47 -7.75 -0.68
C ILE A 86 -9.27 -7.97 -1.60
N PHE A 87 -8.06 -8.01 -1.06
CA PHE A 87 -6.84 -8.10 -1.85
C PHE A 87 -6.69 -9.43 -2.58
N TYR A 88 -7.15 -10.54 -2.00
CA TYR A 88 -7.22 -11.83 -2.70
C TYR A 88 -8.05 -11.77 -3.98
N GLN A 89 -9.08 -10.91 -4.01
CA GLN A 89 -9.99 -10.80 -5.15
C GLN A 89 -9.47 -9.84 -6.22
N ILE A 90 -8.82 -8.73 -5.84
CA ILE A 90 -8.50 -7.65 -6.76
C ILE A 90 -7.01 -7.54 -7.11
N MET A 91 -6.10 -7.95 -6.21
CA MET A 91 -4.68 -7.70 -6.41
C MET A 91 -4.02 -8.80 -7.24
N THR A 92 -3.55 -8.41 -8.42
CA THR A 92 -2.87 -9.28 -9.38
C THR A 92 -1.59 -8.60 -9.87
N LYS A 93 -0.74 -9.31 -10.62
CA LYS A 93 0.44 -8.69 -11.26
C LYS A 93 0.09 -7.50 -12.16
N ASN A 94 -1.09 -7.51 -12.78
CA ASN A 94 -1.55 -6.41 -13.64
C ASN A 94 -2.17 -5.26 -12.84
N LEU A 95 -2.76 -5.56 -11.68
CA LEU A 95 -3.34 -4.59 -10.76
C LEU A 95 -2.67 -4.75 -9.39
N GLY A 96 -1.79 -3.80 -9.05
CA GLY A 96 -1.04 -3.81 -7.78
C GLY A 96 0.40 -4.31 -7.88
N GLY A 97 0.84 -4.81 -9.04
CA GLY A 97 2.24 -5.20 -9.30
C GLY A 97 2.64 -6.57 -8.77
N ILE A 98 1.89 -7.15 -7.84
CA ILE A 98 2.16 -8.46 -7.23
C ILE A 98 0.87 -9.29 -7.17
N ARG A 99 1.02 -10.62 -7.16
CA ARG A 99 -0.10 -11.51 -6.87
C ARG A 99 -0.27 -11.65 -5.36
N TYR A 100 -1.47 -11.37 -4.86
CA TYR A 100 -1.77 -11.54 -3.44
C TYR A 100 -2.03 -13.02 -3.14
N THR A 101 -1.25 -13.57 -2.24
CA THR A 101 -1.31 -14.99 -1.83
C THR A 101 -1.19 -15.08 -0.30
N GLU A 102 -1.31 -16.28 0.25
CA GLU A 102 -1.07 -16.51 1.69
C GLU A 102 0.34 -16.05 2.13
N GLU A 103 1.34 -16.16 1.26
CA GLU A 103 2.69 -15.71 1.55
C GLU A 103 2.83 -14.19 1.64
N THR A 104 1.99 -13.43 0.94
CA THR A 104 2.01 -11.96 0.93
C THR A 104 0.91 -11.33 1.79
N ALA A 105 0.04 -12.14 2.36
CA ALA A 105 -1.05 -11.71 3.23
C ALA A 105 -0.54 -11.17 4.57
N LEU A 106 -1.38 -10.38 5.23
CA LEU A 106 -1.08 -9.80 6.54
C LEU A 106 -1.64 -10.68 7.66
N TYR A 107 -0.82 -10.99 8.64
CA TYR A 107 -1.20 -11.80 9.80
C TYR A 107 -1.12 -10.98 11.09
N PRO A 108 -2.06 -11.19 12.05
CA PRO A 108 -2.00 -10.50 13.33
C PRO A 108 -0.73 -10.87 14.10
N GLY A 109 0.09 -9.87 14.44
CA GLY A 109 1.31 -10.03 15.24
C GLY A 109 1.15 -9.56 16.70
N ALA A 110 0.05 -8.86 17.02
CA ALA A 110 -0.25 -8.38 18.36
C ALA A 110 -1.65 -8.81 18.82
N ALA A 111 -1.77 -9.10 20.11
CA ALA A 111 -3.04 -9.27 20.77
C ALA A 111 -3.54 -7.88 21.25
N PHE A 112 -4.77 -7.53 20.87
CA PHE A 112 -5.42 -6.32 21.35
C PHE A 112 -6.48 -6.70 22.38
N GLU A 113 -6.56 -5.94 23.47
CA GLU A 113 -7.66 -6.10 24.41
C GLU A 113 -9.00 -5.84 23.72
N GLU A 114 -9.90 -6.78 23.82
CA GLU A 114 -11.27 -6.62 23.38
C GLU A 114 -12.03 -5.81 24.42
N THR A 115 -12.28 -4.54 24.13
CA THR A 115 -13.19 -3.73 24.93
C THR A 115 -14.61 -3.96 24.43
N GLU A 116 -15.51 -4.42 25.28
CA GLU A 116 -16.91 -4.78 24.97
C GLU A 116 -17.67 -3.76 24.12
N LYS A 117 -17.29 -2.49 24.20
CA LYS A 117 -17.94 -1.39 23.47
C LYS A 117 -17.39 -1.10 22.06
N LYS A 118 -16.25 -1.68 21.67
CA LYS A 118 -15.61 -1.40 20.37
C LYS A 118 -15.26 -2.63 19.54
N ALA A 119 -15.35 -3.82 20.14
CA ALA A 119 -14.92 -5.08 19.51
C ALA A 119 -15.84 -5.57 18.37
N GLY A 120 -16.93 -4.91 18.08
CA GLY A 120 -17.93 -5.40 17.16
C GLY A 120 -18.37 -4.42 16.07
N ILE A 121 -17.60 -3.38 15.76
CA ILE A 121 -17.95 -2.54 14.60
C ILE A 121 -17.55 -3.31 13.34
N PRO A 122 -18.52 -3.83 12.58
CA PRO A 122 -18.20 -4.54 11.35
C PRO A 122 -17.60 -3.60 10.33
N VAL A 123 -16.74 -4.12 9.48
CA VAL A 123 -16.28 -3.37 8.30
C VAL A 123 -17.49 -3.16 7.40
N GLN A 124 -17.74 -1.91 7.01
CA GLN A 124 -18.85 -1.55 6.14
C GLN A 124 -18.33 -1.26 4.74
N PHE A 125 -18.97 -1.86 3.76
CA PHE A 125 -18.71 -1.60 2.36
C PHE A 125 -19.80 -0.70 1.80
N LEU A 126 -19.45 0.57 1.50
CA LEU A 126 -20.36 1.54 0.94
C LEU A 126 -20.15 1.61 -0.58
N VAL A 127 -21.18 1.31 -1.34
CA VAL A 127 -21.16 1.42 -2.80
C VAL A 127 -22.05 2.58 -3.22
N ALA A 128 -21.47 3.55 -3.92
CA ALA A 128 -22.21 4.63 -4.56
C ALA A 128 -22.28 4.35 -6.07
N ASP A 129 -23.47 4.04 -6.58
CA ASP A 129 -23.69 3.92 -8.01
C ASP A 129 -23.95 5.31 -8.59
N THR A 130 -22.90 5.88 -9.21
CA THR A 130 -22.95 7.23 -9.83
C THR A 130 -23.76 7.25 -11.14
N GLY A 131 -24.17 6.09 -11.67
CA GLY A 131 -25.00 5.98 -12.87
C GLY A 131 -26.49 6.15 -12.63
N THR A 132 -26.93 6.15 -11.36
CA THR A 132 -28.35 6.29 -11.04
C THR A 132 -28.85 7.74 -11.16
N GLU A 133 -30.11 7.92 -11.54
CA GLU A 133 -30.75 9.26 -11.56
C GLU A 133 -30.76 9.93 -10.17
N ALA A 134 -30.90 9.14 -9.11
CA ALA A 134 -30.84 9.65 -7.74
C ALA A 134 -29.47 10.27 -7.41
N PHE A 135 -28.36 9.66 -7.86
CA PHE A 135 -27.02 10.20 -7.65
C PHE A 135 -26.81 11.49 -8.44
N LYS A 136 -27.27 11.54 -9.70
CA LYS A 136 -27.17 12.75 -10.53
C LYS A 136 -27.92 13.93 -9.93
N GLN A 137 -29.12 13.71 -9.36
CA GLN A 137 -29.88 14.75 -8.66
C GLN A 137 -29.13 15.27 -7.42
N LEU A 138 -28.51 14.39 -6.62
CA LEU A 138 -27.69 14.79 -5.47
C LEU A 138 -26.47 15.60 -5.88
N ASP A 139 -25.84 15.27 -6.99
CA ASP A 139 -24.67 15.98 -7.50
C ASP A 139 -25.05 17.37 -8.03
N GLU A 140 -26.20 17.50 -8.69
CA GLU A 140 -26.77 18.78 -9.12
C GLU A 140 -27.14 19.66 -7.92
N GLU A 141 -27.78 19.11 -6.89
CA GLU A 141 -28.13 19.84 -5.66
C GLU A 141 -26.87 20.29 -4.91
N ALA A 142 -25.85 19.47 -4.83
CA ALA A 142 -24.56 19.81 -4.20
C ALA A 142 -23.82 20.90 -4.96
N ALA A 143 -23.87 20.88 -6.30
CA ALA A 143 -23.28 21.91 -7.14
C ALA A 143 -23.98 23.27 -6.98
N ASP A 144 -25.32 23.27 -6.92
CA ASP A 144 -26.13 24.47 -6.69
C ASP A 144 -25.89 25.06 -5.29
N TYR A 145 -25.78 24.21 -4.25
CA TYR A 145 -25.43 24.63 -2.90
C TYR A 145 -24.07 25.33 -2.84
N THR A 146 -23.06 24.76 -3.50
CA THR A 146 -21.70 25.33 -3.55
C THR A 146 -21.69 26.67 -4.28
N ALA A 147 -22.45 26.81 -5.38
CA ALA A 147 -22.58 28.06 -6.12
C ALA A 147 -23.20 29.17 -5.26
N ARG A 148 -24.28 28.88 -4.56
CA ARG A 148 -24.95 29.82 -3.64
C ARG A 148 -24.05 30.26 -2.47
N GLU A 149 -23.23 29.36 -1.91
CA GLU A 149 -22.25 29.72 -0.87
C GLU A 149 -21.17 30.68 -1.37
N LEU A 150 -20.73 30.51 -2.63
CA LEU A 150 -19.74 31.39 -3.26
C LEU A 150 -20.33 32.79 -3.54
N GLU A 151 -21.57 32.86 -4.04
CA GLU A 151 -22.25 34.12 -4.30
C GLU A 151 -22.55 34.91 -2.98
N ALA A 152 -22.82 34.21 -1.88
CA ALA A 152 -23.07 34.85 -0.60
C ALA A 152 -21.80 35.43 0.07
N LYS A 153 -20.61 35.07 -0.41
CA LYS A 153 -19.31 35.54 0.09
C LYS A 153 -18.67 36.63 -0.76
N MET A 154 -19.25 36.95 -1.91
CA MET A 154 -18.82 38.08 -2.78
C MET A 154 -19.63 39.34 -2.47
#